data_567874704d1696c1bdd5e582ea8f7e13
#
_entry.id   567874704d1696c1bdd5e582ea8f7e13
#
_cell.length_a   1.000
_cell.length_b   1.000
_cell.length_c   1.000
_cell.angle_alpha   90.00
_cell.angle_beta   90.00
_cell.angle_gamma   90.00
#
_symmetry.space_group_name_H-M   'P 1'
#
loop_
_entity.id
_entity.type
_entity.pdbx_description
1 polymer ?
#
loop_
_entity_poly.entity_id
_entity_poly.type
_entity_poly.pdbx_seq_one_letter_code
_entity_poly.pdbx_strand_id
1 'polypeptide(L)'
;MKTMKRISVSLFFILGFIAISYGQKIVLTQSNESGIYKKGENIQVSVFLKDLKPETMTVKIRKNYSDKTETKSIEFKGNKVVLLNESFNEPTALIFQVSIQGETGSIGLVVDPYNFKPGTVRPKDFDSYWEKEKSALHALPVEVKSVPVNNIEKGYTCSDMEINCTGPKPARGYFAKPVDAKLKSLPIVLYVHAAGVKGDWCLSQPGNAIRFAKMGKGALCFDLNAHGMLNGQPQSYYDDLDNGELKNYNRSGIGSRNEYYFRGMYLRLMRTLDFLASQPEWDGKRIIVIGESQGGGQALAAAGLDKRVTAVVATVPAMCDWGGTLIGRQGGWPNPFNSGIDKEKLLESLPYFDTAHLLKDSKATIVTEIGFIDVTCPSTSVYAAINMAKGKKIVFGVPYRGHHVDQKQYQLTWEETVNKPKTAFITDFLK
;
A
#
# COMPACT_ATOMS: atom_id res chain seq x y z
N MET A 1 4.04 -10.70 51.80
CA MET A 1 5.12 -11.20 50.94
C MET A 1 4.51 -11.87 49.73
N LYS A 2 4.43 -11.19 48.57
CA LYS A 2 3.98 -11.77 47.30
C LYS A 2 5.18 -11.80 46.37
N THR A 3 5.60 -13.02 46.03
CA THR A 3 6.72 -13.34 45.18
C THR A 3 6.45 -12.95 43.75
N MET A 4 7.18 -11.96 43.20
CA MET A 4 7.19 -11.63 41.79
C MET A 4 7.96 -12.71 41.00
N LYS A 5 7.29 -13.44 40.15
CA LYS A 5 7.94 -14.29 39.15
C LYS A 5 8.55 -13.41 38.04
N ARG A 6 9.86 -13.44 37.95
CA ARG A 6 10.60 -12.88 36.82
C ARG A 6 10.39 -13.75 35.60
N ILE A 7 9.80 -13.19 34.54
CA ILE A 7 9.73 -13.81 33.22
C ILE A 7 11.04 -13.50 32.51
N SER A 8 11.88 -14.52 32.37
CA SER A 8 13.08 -14.46 31.53
C SER A 8 12.65 -14.52 30.07
N VAL A 9 12.89 -13.43 29.34
CA VAL A 9 12.78 -13.41 27.90
C VAL A 9 14.07 -14.00 27.33
N SER A 10 14.03 -15.25 26.89
CA SER A 10 15.14 -15.88 26.18
C SER A 10 15.25 -15.26 24.79
N LEU A 11 16.35 -14.54 24.56
CA LEU A 11 16.75 -14.03 23.25
C LEU A 11 17.21 -15.24 22.41
N PHE A 12 16.35 -15.74 21.52
CA PHE A 12 16.77 -16.66 20.51
C PHE A 12 17.56 -15.90 19.43
N PHE A 13 18.88 -16.03 19.45
CA PHE A 13 19.72 -15.72 18.29
C PHE A 13 19.40 -16.76 17.19
N ILE A 14 18.55 -16.39 16.25
CA ILE A 14 18.40 -17.11 15.00
C ILE A 14 19.60 -16.72 14.14
N LEU A 15 20.59 -17.57 14.06
CA LEU A 15 21.61 -17.55 13.03
C LEU A 15 20.88 -17.78 11.69
N GLY A 16 20.56 -16.70 11.00
CA GLY A 16 19.99 -16.75 9.66
C GLY A 16 21.04 -17.33 8.70
N PHE A 17 20.86 -18.56 8.30
CA PHE A 17 21.55 -19.13 7.15
C PHE A 17 21.11 -18.29 5.94
N ILE A 18 22.04 -17.47 5.41
CA ILE A 18 21.90 -16.89 4.08
C ILE A 18 21.87 -18.08 3.13
N ALA A 19 20.68 -18.47 2.70
CA ALA A 19 20.53 -19.38 1.58
C ALA A 19 21.06 -18.64 0.34
N ILE A 20 22.35 -18.75 0.06
CA ILE A 20 22.95 -18.30 -1.19
C ILE A 20 22.29 -19.14 -2.28
N SER A 21 21.30 -18.58 -2.96
CA SER A 21 20.68 -19.26 -4.07
C SER A 21 21.75 -19.43 -5.16
N TYR A 22 21.93 -20.67 -5.59
CA TYR A 22 22.79 -20.99 -6.71
C TYR A 22 22.35 -20.19 -7.94
N GLY A 23 23.16 -19.24 -8.40
CA GLY A 23 22.94 -18.44 -9.62
C GLY A 23 23.08 -16.93 -9.46
N GLN A 24 23.09 -16.38 -8.25
CA GLN A 24 23.24 -14.94 -8.08
C GLN A 24 24.72 -14.52 -8.18
N LYS A 25 25.03 -13.67 -9.18
CA LYS A 25 26.39 -13.17 -9.40
C LYS A 25 26.72 -11.91 -8.58
N ILE A 26 25.71 -11.11 -8.25
CA ILE A 26 25.83 -9.89 -7.42
C ILE A 26 25.02 -10.10 -6.14
N VAL A 27 25.69 -10.13 -4.99
CA VAL A 27 25.06 -10.23 -3.67
C VAL A 27 25.31 -8.94 -2.91
N LEU A 28 24.26 -8.16 -2.66
CA LEU A 28 24.30 -6.97 -1.82
C LEU A 28 23.92 -7.32 -0.39
N THR A 29 24.73 -6.87 0.57
CA THR A 29 24.48 -7.08 2.01
C THR A 29 24.58 -5.75 2.74
N GLN A 30 23.96 -5.70 3.92
CA GLN A 30 24.03 -4.55 4.82
C GLN A 30 24.16 -5.00 6.27
N SER A 31 24.71 -4.14 7.14
CA SER A 31 25.01 -4.47 8.54
C SER A 31 23.78 -4.85 9.37
N ASN A 32 22.58 -4.44 8.97
CA ASN A 32 21.31 -4.87 9.53
C ASN A 32 20.44 -5.45 8.39
N GLU A 33 20.16 -6.74 8.43
CA GLU A 33 19.40 -7.46 7.39
C GLU A 33 17.99 -6.90 7.16
N SER A 34 17.37 -6.29 8.19
CA SER A 34 16.06 -5.64 8.04
C SER A 34 16.11 -4.38 7.17
N GLY A 35 17.31 -3.81 6.95
CA GLY A 35 17.48 -2.52 6.26
C GLY A 35 16.92 -1.32 7.03
N ILE A 36 16.57 -1.49 8.31
CA ILE A 36 16.03 -0.42 9.17
C ILE A 36 17.06 -0.06 10.22
N TYR A 37 17.48 1.20 10.22
CA TYR A 37 18.51 1.72 11.12
C TYR A 37 17.98 2.83 11.99
N LYS A 38 18.58 2.98 13.17
CA LYS A 38 18.33 4.12 14.07
C LYS A 38 19.16 5.33 13.62
N LYS A 39 18.73 6.51 14.01
CA LYS A 39 19.49 7.73 13.90
C LYS A 39 20.89 7.56 14.54
N GLY A 40 21.96 7.91 13.80
CA GLY A 40 23.35 7.82 14.26
C GLY A 40 23.95 6.41 14.26
N GLU A 41 23.19 5.37 13.90
CA GLU A 41 23.69 4.00 13.77
C GLU A 41 24.65 3.90 12.57
N ASN A 42 25.78 3.20 12.74
CA ASN A 42 26.73 2.98 11.65
C ASN A 42 26.18 1.95 10.67
N ILE A 43 26.14 2.32 9.40
CA ILE A 43 25.59 1.52 8.31
C ILE A 43 26.74 1.09 7.41
N GLN A 44 26.89 -0.21 7.22
CA GLN A 44 27.80 -0.74 6.22
C GLN A 44 27.00 -1.46 5.13
N VAL A 45 27.17 -1.04 3.87
CA VAL A 45 26.64 -1.73 2.70
C VAL A 45 27.80 -2.27 1.90
N SER A 46 27.72 -3.56 1.54
CA SER A 46 28.77 -4.25 0.79
C SER A 46 28.18 -5.00 -0.39
N VAL A 47 28.98 -5.14 -1.46
CA VAL A 47 28.68 -6.03 -2.58
C VAL A 47 29.70 -7.17 -2.62
N PHE A 48 29.20 -8.37 -2.84
CA PHE A 48 29.99 -9.55 -3.17
C PHE A 48 29.70 -9.93 -4.61
N LEU A 49 30.77 -10.23 -5.37
CA LEU A 49 30.67 -10.68 -6.76
C LEU A 49 31.15 -12.13 -6.84
N LYS A 50 30.31 -12.98 -7.43
CA LYS A 50 30.58 -14.39 -7.60
C LYS A 50 30.68 -14.71 -9.09
N ASP A 51 31.73 -15.44 -9.48
CA ASP A 51 31.93 -15.92 -10.84
C ASP A 51 31.93 -14.80 -11.91
N LEU A 52 32.33 -13.58 -11.51
CA LEU A 52 32.54 -12.44 -12.40
C LEU A 52 34.03 -12.13 -12.50
N LYS A 53 34.47 -11.72 -13.70
CA LYS A 53 35.87 -11.30 -13.90
C LYS A 53 36.11 -9.94 -13.26
N PRO A 54 37.33 -9.67 -12.73
CA PRO A 54 37.71 -8.33 -12.29
C PRO A 54 37.48 -7.29 -13.42
N GLU A 55 36.66 -6.29 -13.12
CA GLU A 55 36.27 -5.24 -14.04
C GLU A 55 35.76 -4.04 -13.26
N THR A 56 35.49 -2.94 -13.94
CA THR A 56 34.87 -1.76 -13.36
C THR A 56 33.35 -2.00 -13.21
N MET A 57 32.82 -1.92 -12.00
CA MET A 57 31.38 -1.92 -11.74
C MET A 57 30.84 -0.48 -11.66
N THR A 58 29.60 -0.30 -12.10
CA THR A 58 28.85 0.95 -11.89
C THR A 58 27.98 0.81 -10.65
N VAL A 59 28.14 1.76 -9.72
CA VAL A 59 27.33 1.87 -8.51
C VAL A 59 26.50 3.14 -8.56
N LYS A 60 25.18 3.02 -8.53
CA LYS A 60 24.26 4.14 -8.41
C LYS A 60 23.69 4.18 -7.01
N ILE A 61 23.81 5.35 -6.36
CA ILE A 61 23.25 5.59 -5.01
C ILE A 61 22.20 6.70 -5.13
N ARG A 62 20.98 6.40 -4.73
CA ARG A 62 19.87 7.36 -4.71
C ARG A 62 19.45 7.62 -3.27
N LYS A 63 19.53 8.88 -2.84
CA LYS A 63 19.08 9.33 -1.51
C LYS A 63 17.63 9.83 -1.60
N ASN A 64 16.78 9.38 -0.68
CA ASN A 64 15.39 9.81 -0.52
C ASN A 64 14.55 9.73 -1.81
N TYR A 65 14.90 8.79 -2.70
CA TYR A 65 14.26 8.60 -4.01
C TYR A 65 14.30 9.85 -4.92
N SER A 66 15.14 10.84 -4.59
CA SER A 66 15.26 12.05 -5.40
C SER A 66 15.80 11.72 -6.80
N ASP A 67 15.55 12.61 -7.76
CA ASP A 67 16.06 12.44 -9.14
C ASP A 67 17.59 12.54 -9.21
N LYS A 68 18.23 13.11 -8.18
CA LYS A 68 19.68 13.19 -8.06
C LYS A 68 20.23 11.82 -7.67
N THR A 69 20.93 11.20 -8.60
CA THR A 69 21.60 9.91 -8.39
C THR A 69 23.09 10.12 -8.41
N GLU A 70 23.79 9.74 -7.36
CA GLU A 70 25.23 9.64 -7.34
C GLU A 70 25.66 8.39 -8.12
N THR A 71 26.55 8.53 -9.09
CA THR A 71 27.08 7.41 -9.86
C THR A 71 28.59 7.31 -9.65
N LYS A 72 29.06 6.13 -9.23
CA LYS A 72 30.47 5.80 -9.03
C LYS A 72 30.87 4.66 -9.94
N SER A 73 32.07 4.76 -10.51
CA SER A 73 32.77 3.65 -11.18
C SER A 73 33.81 3.12 -10.21
N ILE A 74 33.74 1.86 -9.85
CA ILE A 74 34.60 1.23 -8.85
C ILE A 74 35.30 0.03 -9.49
N GLU A 75 36.66 0.05 -9.50
CA GLU A 75 37.43 -1.14 -9.88
C GLU A 75 37.21 -2.23 -8.85
N PHE A 76 36.80 -3.38 -9.32
CA PHE A 76 36.61 -4.57 -8.48
C PHE A 76 37.91 -5.37 -8.41
N LYS A 77 38.54 -5.37 -7.22
CA LYS A 77 39.73 -6.16 -6.91
C LYS A 77 39.42 -7.10 -5.76
N GLY A 78 39.18 -8.38 -6.03
CA GLY A 78 38.83 -9.36 -5.01
C GLY A 78 37.37 -9.81 -5.09
N ASN A 79 36.75 -10.19 -3.97
CA ASN A 79 35.41 -10.74 -3.92
C ASN A 79 34.40 -9.89 -3.14
N LYS A 80 34.86 -8.80 -2.50
CA LYS A 80 34.02 -7.91 -1.67
C LYS A 80 34.44 -6.45 -1.85
N VAL A 81 33.45 -5.57 -1.98
CA VAL A 81 33.65 -4.10 -1.95
C VAL A 81 32.65 -3.49 -0.97
N VAL A 82 33.13 -2.57 -0.11
CA VAL A 82 32.28 -1.74 0.75
C VAL A 82 31.82 -0.53 -0.04
N LEU A 83 30.49 -0.38 -0.19
CA LEU A 83 29.86 0.72 -0.93
C LEU A 83 29.54 1.91 -0.04
N LEU A 84 29.22 1.65 1.23
CA LEU A 84 28.92 2.64 2.26
C LEU A 84 29.45 2.17 3.61
N ASN A 85 30.01 3.09 4.40
CA ASN A 85 30.33 2.90 5.81
C ASN A 85 30.16 4.24 6.54
N GLU A 86 28.92 4.61 6.83
CA GLU A 86 28.55 5.94 7.35
C GLU A 86 27.38 5.84 8.33
N SER A 87 27.09 6.94 9.01
CA SER A 87 25.88 7.11 9.84
C SER A 87 25.12 8.37 9.41
N PHE A 88 23.79 8.37 9.61
CA PHE A 88 22.92 9.50 9.29
C PHE A 88 22.18 9.98 10.53
N ASN A 89 22.12 11.32 10.67
CA ASN A 89 21.47 11.99 11.83
C ASN A 89 20.08 12.53 11.49
N GLU A 90 19.54 12.20 10.33
CA GLU A 90 18.21 12.61 9.85
C GLU A 90 17.48 11.44 9.22
N PRO A 91 16.15 11.44 9.16
CA PRO A 91 15.40 10.43 8.43
C PRO A 91 15.88 10.36 6.97
N THR A 92 16.37 9.19 6.58
CA THR A 92 17.02 9.00 5.28
C THR A 92 16.63 7.64 4.69
N ALA A 93 16.41 7.59 3.38
CA ALA A 93 16.36 6.35 2.62
C ALA A 93 17.46 6.31 1.57
N LEU A 94 18.09 5.17 1.38
CA LEU A 94 19.12 4.97 0.34
C LEU A 94 18.75 3.74 -0.50
N ILE A 95 18.97 3.87 -1.82
CA ILE A 95 18.94 2.74 -2.75
C ILE A 95 20.32 2.60 -3.35
N PHE A 96 20.85 1.40 -3.32
CA PHE A 96 22.07 1.00 -4.01
C PHE A 96 21.70 0.12 -5.19
N GLN A 97 22.18 0.45 -6.37
CA GLN A 97 22.10 -0.36 -7.57
C GLN A 97 23.51 -0.59 -8.09
N VAL A 98 23.88 -1.84 -8.26
CA VAL A 98 25.20 -2.25 -8.78
C VAL A 98 25.00 -2.93 -10.13
N SER A 99 25.77 -2.55 -11.12
CA SER A 99 25.75 -3.16 -12.45
C SER A 99 27.18 -3.49 -12.91
N ILE A 100 27.38 -4.73 -13.36
CA ILE A 100 28.64 -5.24 -13.91
C ILE A 100 28.35 -6.36 -14.90
N GLN A 101 28.99 -6.35 -16.06
CA GLN A 101 28.91 -7.42 -17.09
C GLN A 101 27.47 -7.84 -17.43
N GLY A 102 26.56 -6.84 -17.52
CA GLY A 102 25.13 -7.07 -17.83
C GLY A 102 24.27 -7.57 -16.65
N GLU A 103 24.88 -7.89 -15.52
CA GLU A 103 24.14 -8.24 -14.29
C GLU A 103 23.82 -6.99 -13.47
N THR A 104 22.70 -7.02 -12.74
CA THR A 104 22.28 -5.91 -11.88
C THR A 104 21.72 -6.46 -10.56
N GLY A 105 22.14 -5.84 -9.46
CA GLY A 105 21.57 -6.10 -8.12
C GLY A 105 21.18 -4.79 -7.45
N SER A 106 20.15 -4.82 -6.60
CA SER A 106 19.70 -3.63 -5.86
C SER A 106 19.34 -3.98 -4.43
N ILE A 107 19.61 -3.06 -3.50
CA ILE A 107 19.19 -3.11 -2.12
C ILE A 107 18.85 -1.71 -1.62
N GLY A 108 17.86 -1.62 -0.74
CA GLY A 108 17.45 -0.38 -0.11
C GLY A 108 17.56 -0.43 1.42
N LEU A 109 17.63 0.73 2.04
CA LEU A 109 17.62 0.89 3.48
C LEU A 109 16.91 2.18 3.90
N VAL A 110 16.49 2.23 5.15
CA VAL A 110 15.88 3.41 5.77
C VAL A 110 16.49 3.66 7.15
N VAL A 111 16.73 4.93 7.45
CA VAL A 111 17.22 5.41 8.75
C VAL A 111 16.11 6.22 9.40
N ASP A 112 15.87 5.96 10.68
CA ASP A 112 14.90 6.69 11.52
C ASP A 112 13.52 6.86 10.84
N PRO A 113 12.92 5.78 10.28
CA PRO A 113 11.77 5.87 9.38
C PRO A 113 10.53 6.46 10.05
N TYR A 114 10.37 6.29 11.36
CA TYR A 114 9.22 6.81 12.10
C TYR A 114 9.24 8.33 12.33
N ASN A 115 10.31 9.00 11.92
CA ASN A 115 10.45 10.46 11.95
C ASN A 115 10.30 11.15 10.58
N PHE A 116 10.01 10.41 9.50
CA PHE A 116 9.57 11.05 8.25
C PHE A 116 8.25 11.80 8.47
N LYS A 117 8.20 13.04 7.98
CA LYS A 117 7.02 13.92 8.07
C LYS A 117 6.48 14.20 6.67
N PRO A 118 5.16 14.49 6.53
CA PRO A 118 4.58 14.92 5.26
C PRO A 118 5.26 16.18 4.71
N GLY A 119 5.38 16.24 3.38
CA GLY A 119 5.98 17.40 2.68
C GLY A 119 5.03 18.58 2.49
N THR A 120 3.74 18.42 2.81
CA THR A 120 2.73 19.50 2.83
C THR A 120 2.08 19.65 4.18
N VAL A 121 1.48 20.81 4.41
CA VAL A 121 0.68 21.08 5.61
C VAL A 121 -0.76 20.66 5.36
N ARG A 122 -1.39 20.04 6.35
CA ARG A 122 -2.81 19.69 6.29
C ARG A 122 -3.66 20.96 6.25
N PRO A 123 -4.60 21.11 5.30
CA PRO A 123 -5.47 22.29 5.21
C PRO A 123 -6.25 22.52 6.51
N LYS A 124 -6.47 23.79 6.86
CA LYS A 124 -7.21 24.15 8.08
C LYS A 124 -8.67 23.70 8.03
N ASP A 125 -9.27 23.73 6.85
CA ASP A 125 -10.66 23.34 6.60
C ASP A 125 -10.82 21.89 6.12
N PHE A 126 -9.77 21.07 6.26
CA PHE A 126 -9.75 19.66 5.84
C PHE A 126 -10.92 18.86 6.43
N ASP A 127 -11.14 18.98 7.74
CA ASP A 127 -12.19 18.23 8.43
C ASP A 127 -13.58 18.69 7.98
N SER A 128 -13.81 19.99 7.87
CA SER A 128 -15.10 20.54 7.41
C SER A 128 -15.39 20.20 5.94
N TYR A 129 -14.36 20.14 5.09
CA TYR A 129 -14.52 19.65 3.72
C TYR A 129 -15.05 18.21 3.68
N TRP A 130 -14.39 17.28 4.36
CA TRP A 130 -14.80 15.89 4.35
C TRP A 130 -16.11 15.63 5.10
N GLU A 131 -16.40 16.37 6.17
CA GLU A 131 -17.70 16.29 6.83
C GLU A 131 -18.85 16.76 5.93
N LYS A 132 -18.64 17.79 5.10
CA LYS A 132 -19.60 18.21 4.08
C LYS A 132 -19.84 17.09 3.05
N GLU A 133 -18.77 16.49 2.52
CA GLU A 133 -18.86 15.39 1.56
C GLU A 133 -19.60 14.16 2.13
N LYS A 134 -19.29 13.78 3.37
CA LYS A 134 -19.97 12.69 4.08
C LYS A 134 -21.44 13.01 4.35
N SER A 135 -21.74 14.24 4.78
CA SER A 135 -23.13 14.67 5.02
C SER A 135 -23.97 14.59 3.74
N ALA A 136 -23.42 15.05 2.61
CA ALA A 136 -24.09 14.90 1.32
C ALA A 136 -24.30 13.44 0.92
N LEU A 137 -23.30 12.59 1.16
CA LEU A 137 -23.40 11.15 0.89
C LEU A 137 -24.48 10.48 1.77
N HIS A 138 -24.52 10.78 3.05
CA HIS A 138 -25.51 10.21 3.99
C HIS A 138 -26.92 10.72 3.75
N ALA A 139 -27.08 11.96 3.24
CA ALA A 139 -28.39 12.48 2.88
C ALA A 139 -29.01 11.79 1.66
N LEU A 140 -28.19 11.12 0.83
CA LEU A 140 -28.67 10.31 -0.28
C LEU A 140 -29.06 8.92 0.24
N PRO A 141 -30.34 8.49 0.20
CA PRO A 141 -30.74 7.14 0.59
C PRO A 141 -29.93 6.07 -0.15
N VAL A 142 -29.61 4.98 0.53
CA VAL A 142 -28.87 3.88 -0.09
C VAL A 142 -29.81 3.08 -0.98
N GLU A 143 -29.61 3.17 -2.30
CA GLU A 143 -30.31 2.38 -3.30
C GLU A 143 -29.37 1.36 -3.89
N VAL A 144 -29.82 0.10 -3.93
CA VAL A 144 -29.00 -1.06 -4.32
C VAL A 144 -29.67 -1.79 -5.48
N LYS A 145 -28.92 -1.99 -6.56
CA LYS A 145 -29.24 -3.01 -7.58
C LYS A 145 -28.31 -4.19 -7.37
N SER A 146 -28.87 -5.40 -7.32
CA SER A 146 -28.13 -6.63 -7.06
C SER A 146 -28.58 -7.71 -8.04
N VAL A 147 -27.60 -8.28 -8.74
CA VAL A 147 -27.81 -9.39 -9.66
C VAL A 147 -27.03 -10.60 -9.16
N PRO A 148 -27.69 -11.73 -8.84
CA PRO A 148 -27.00 -12.92 -8.38
C PRO A 148 -26.01 -13.45 -9.41
N VAL A 149 -24.82 -13.84 -8.94
CA VAL A 149 -23.82 -14.55 -9.77
C VAL A 149 -24.07 -16.04 -9.65
N ASN A 150 -24.26 -16.71 -10.80
CA ASN A 150 -24.46 -18.15 -10.87
C ASN A 150 -23.15 -18.93 -10.84
N ASN A 151 -23.25 -20.26 -10.61
CA ASN A 151 -22.10 -21.19 -10.64
C ASN A 151 -20.95 -20.83 -9.71
N ILE A 152 -21.27 -20.29 -8.53
CA ILE A 152 -20.31 -19.98 -7.47
C ILE A 152 -20.10 -21.18 -6.54
N GLU A 153 -19.16 -21.05 -5.62
CA GLU A 153 -18.84 -22.05 -4.62
C GLU A 153 -20.04 -22.32 -3.69
N LYS A 154 -20.32 -23.61 -3.45
CA LYS A 154 -21.39 -24.04 -2.54
C LYS A 154 -21.20 -23.48 -1.13
N GLY A 155 -22.29 -23.01 -0.52
CA GLY A 155 -22.30 -22.44 0.82
C GLY A 155 -22.08 -20.93 0.88
N TYR A 156 -21.94 -20.27 -0.28
CA TYR A 156 -21.80 -18.82 -0.38
C TYR A 156 -22.83 -18.23 -1.33
N THR A 157 -23.17 -16.96 -1.11
CA THR A 157 -23.85 -16.11 -2.10
C THR A 157 -22.85 -15.12 -2.66
N CYS A 158 -23.01 -14.76 -3.92
CA CYS A 158 -22.28 -13.66 -4.56
C CYS A 158 -23.23 -12.90 -5.47
N SER A 159 -23.17 -11.58 -5.47
CA SER A 159 -23.97 -10.73 -6.35
C SER A 159 -23.10 -9.64 -6.99
N ASP A 160 -23.38 -9.31 -8.24
CA ASP A 160 -22.93 -8.10 -8.89
C ASP A 160 -23.78 -6.93 -8.37
N MET A 161 -23.12 -5.91 -7.86
CA MET A 161 -23.74 -4.82 -7.09
C MET A 161 -23.55 -3.47 -7.77
N GLU A 162 -24.62 -2.67 -7.78
CA GLU A 162 -24.56 -1.23 -8.06
C GLU A 162 -25.22 -0.50 -6.91
N ILE A 163 -24.49 0.41 -6.27
CA ILE A 163 -24.96 1.22 -5.15
C ILE A 163 -24.81 2.69 -5.53
N ASN A 164 -25.91 3.47 -5.44
CA ASN A 164 -25.88 4.89 -5.77
C ASN A 164 -24.88 5.66 -4.91
N CYS A 165 -24.32 6.73 -5.47
CA CYS A 165 -23.29 7.54 -4.81
C CYS A 165 -23.42 9.00 -5.22
N THR A 166 -23.01 9.95 -4.38
CA THR A 166 -22.96 11.38 -4.70
C THR A 166 -21.85 11.78 -5.70
N GLY A 167 -20.95 10.87 -6.00
CA GLY A 167 -19.92 11.04 -7.05
C GLY A 167 -20.49 10.83 -8.47
N PRO A 168 -19.67 11.04 -9.51
CA PRO A 168 -20.11 10.94 -10.90
C PRO A 168 -20.48 9.50 -11.33
N LYS A 169 -20.07 8.49 -10.59
CA LYS A 169 -20.32 7.06 -10.85
C LYS A 169 -20.81 6.38 -9.57
N PRO A 170 -21.69 5.36 -9.67
CA PRO A 170 -22.09 4.53 -8.53
C PRO A 170 -20.91 3.70 -8.01
N ALA A 171 -21.03 3.18 -6.80
CA ALA A 171 -20.14 2.13 -6.32
C ALA A 171 -20.57 0.79 -6.93
N ARG A 172 -19.65 0.10 -7.61
CA ARG A 172 -19.88 -1.21 -8.23
C ARG A 172 -18.83 -2.20 -7.78
N GLY A 173 -19.21 -3.46 -7.76
CA GLY A 173 -18.33 -4.56 -7.36
C GLY A 173 -19.12 -5.82 -7.08
N TYR A 174 -18.45 -6.81 -6.50
CA TYR A 174 -19.09 -8.06 -6.11
C TYR A 174 -19.18 -8.18 -4.59
N PHE A 175 -20.39 -8.50 -4.11
CA PHE A 175 -20.64 -8.75 -2.70
C PHE A 175 -20.87 -10.23 -2.45
N ALA A 176 -20.09 -10.83 -1.55
CA ALA A 176 -20.21 -12.24 -1.17
C ALA A 176 -20.31 -12.42 0.35
N LYS A 177 -21.07 -13.43 0.77
CA LYS A 177 -21.20 -13.86 2.17
C LYS A 177 -21.57 -15.34 2.29
N PRO A 178 -21.32 -16.01 3.44
CA PRO A 178 -21.87 -17.34 3.72
C PRO A 178 -23.40 -17.35 3.68
N VAL A 179 -23.99 -18.42 3.16
CA VAL A 179 -25.47 -18.59 3.08
C VAL A 179 -26.10 -18.69 4.46
N ASP A 180 -25.40 -19.33 5.41
CA ASP A 180 -25.86 -19.59 6.78
C ASP A 180 -25.38 -18.52 7.79
N ALA A 181 -24.99 -17.34 7.30
CA ALA A 181 -24.53 -16.23 8.11
C ALA A 181 -25.57 -15.83 9.18
N LYS A 182 -25.15 -15.81 10.44
CA LYS A 182 -26.02 -15.42 11.57
C LYS A 182 -25.98 -13.90 11.77
N LEU A 183 -27.04 -13.36 12.33
CA LEU A 183 -27.11 -11.95 12.71
C LEU A 183 -25.95 -11.58 13.64
N LYS A 184 -25.33 -10.43 13.40
CA LYS A 184 -24.25 -9.83 14.23
C LYS A 184 -23.06 -10.76 14.48
N SER A 185 -22.68 -11.58 13.50
CA SER A 185 -21.63 -12.59 13.68
C SER A 185 -20.39 -12.41 12.82
N LEU A 186 -20.49 -11.67 11.70
CA LEU A 186 -19.44 -11.61 10.70
C LEU A 186 -18.67 -10.29 10.69
N PRO A 187 -17.35 -10.33 10.52
CA PRO A 187 -16.55 -9.16 10.16
C PRO A 187 -16.83 -8.71 8.73
N ILE A 188 -16.44 -7.49 8.42
CA ILE A 188 -16.43 -6.94 7.05
C ILE A 188 -15.02 -6.98 6.48
N VAL A 189 -14.93 -7.41 5.23
CA VAL A 189 -13.76 -7.24 4.34
C VAL A 189 -14.16 -6.35 3.17
N LEU A 190 -13.47 -5.24 2.99
CA LEU A 190 -13.52 -4.46 1.77
C LEU A 190 -12.20 -4.65 1.02
N TYR A 191 -12.27 -5.28 -0.15
CA TYR A 191 -11.10 -5.48 -1.02
C TYR A 191 -11.09 -4.42 -2.11
N VAL A 192 -9.94 -3.78 -2.29
CA VAL A 192 -9.74 -2.67 -3.24
C VAL A 192 -8.49 -2.89 -4.08
N HIS A 193 -8.51 -2.44 -5.34
CA HIS A 193 -7.60 -2.84 -6.38
C HIS A 193 -6.46 -1.85 -6.68
N ALA A 194 -5.38 -2.37 -7.26
CA ALA A 194 -4.28 -1.57 -7.79
C ALA A 194 -4.74 -0.66 -8.94
N ALA A 195 -3.87 0.28 -9.34
CA ALA A 195 -4.15 1.20 -10.43
C ALA A 195 -4.30 0.48 -11.77
N GLY A 196 -5.23 0.96 -12.59
CA GLY A 196 -5.53 0.42 -13.92
C GLY A 196 -7.01 0.45 -14.21
N VAL A 197 -7.36 0.22 -15.48
CA VAL A 197 -8.75 0.24 -15.97
C VAL A 197 -9.15 -1.11 -16.56
N LYS A 198 -8.23 -1.86 -17.13
CA LYS A 198 -8.50 -3.03 -17.98
C LYS A 198 -7.76 -4.32 -17.64
N GLY A 199 -6.88 -4.30 -16.64
CA GLY A 199 -6.12 -5.50 -16.26
C GLY A 199 -6.80 -6.25 -15.11
N ASP A 200 -6.59 -7.57 -15.04
CA ASP A 200 -7.17 -8.44 -14.00
C ASP A 200 -6.84 -7.96 -12.58
N TRP A 201 -5.68 -7.31 -12.40
CA TRP A 201 -5.25 -6.75 -11.10
C TRP A 201 -6.07 -5.54 -10.63
N CYS A 202 -6.85 -4.91 -11.51
CA CYS A 202 -7.64 -3.71 -11.21
C CYS A 202 -9.15 -3.91 -11.36
N LEU A 203 -9.59 -5.05 -11.88
CA LEU A 203 -11.00 -5.37 -12.08
C LEU A 203 -11.57 -6.15 -10.89
N SER A 204 -12.77 -5.79 -10.46
CA SER A 204 -13.52 -6.59 -9.49
C SER A 204 -13.92 -7.94 -10.08
N GLN A 205 -13.83 -8.99 -9.26
CA GLN A 205 -14.13 -10.37 -9.67
C GLN A 205 -14.86 -11.13 -8.56
N PRO A 206 -15.86 -11.99 -8.92
CA PRO A 206 -16.58 -12.79 -7.92
C PRO A 206 -15.65 -13.68 -7.10
N GLY A 207 -14.59 -14.21 -7.73
CA GLY A 207 -13.60 -15.06 -7.08
C GLY A 207 -12.88 -14.38 -5.92
N ASN A 208 -12.58 -13.09 -6.01
CA ASN A 208 -11.96 -12.33 -4.93
C ASN A 208 -12.93 -12.15 -3.76
N ALA A 209 -14.19 -11.76 -4.04
CA ALA A 209 -15.21 -11.59 -3.03
C ALA A 209 -15.43 -12.91 -2.25
N ILE A 210 -15.55 -14.04 -2.95
CA ILE A 210 -15.73 -15.36 -2.34
C ILE A 210 -14.49 -15.78 -1.55
N ARG A 211 -13.27 -15.56 -2.09
CA ARG A 211 -12.02 -15.90 -1.42
C ARG A 211 -11.94 -15.28 -0.02
N PHE A 212 -12.26 -14.01 0.11
CA PHE A 212 -12.24 -13.34 1.41
C PHE A 212 -13.45 -13.68 2.28
N ALA A 213 -14.63 -13.91 1.67
CA ALA A 213 -15.80 -14.35 2.41
C ALA A 213 -15.60 -15.72 3.09
N LYS A 214 -14.66 -16.54 2.60
CA LYS A 214 -14.29 -17.87 3.14
C LYS A 214 -13.26 -17.81 4.26
N MET A 215 -12.53 -16.72 4.40
CA MET A 215 -11.41 -16.64 5.36
C MET A 215 -11.91 -16.63 6.81
N GLY A 216 -11.11 -17.15 7.72
CA GLY A 216 -11.41 -17.18 9.15
C GLY A 216 -12.64 -18.02 9.47
N LYS A 217 -13.66 -17.37 10.05
CA LYS A 217 -14.98 -17.97 10.33
C LYS A 217 -16.08 -17.49 9.36
N GLY A 218 -15.68 -16.87 8.26
CA GLY A 218 -16.54 -16.21 7.30
C GLY A 218 -16.53 -14.69 7.46
N ALA A 219 -16.86 -13.98 6.37
CA ALA A 219 -16.94 -12.53 6.34
C ALA A 219 -17.99 -12.02 5.36
N LEU A 220 -18.45 -10.80 5.57
CA LEU A 220 -19.14 -9.98 4.56
C LEU A 220 -18.05 -9.35 3.69
N CYS A 221 -17.90 -9.81 2.47
CA CYS A 221 -16.85 -9.31 1.59
C CYS A 221 -17.42 -8.53 0.41
N PHE A 222 -16.88 -7.34 0.16
CA PHE A 222 -17.13 -6.58 -1.05
C PHE A 222 -15.82 -6.38 -1.81
N ASP A 223 -15.78 -6.80 -3.06
CA ASP A 223 -14.70 -6.53 -4.01
C ASP A 223 -15.08 -5.31 -4.83
N LEU A 224 -14.52 -4.14 -4.47
CA LEU A 224 -14.92 -2.84 -4.99
C LEU A 224 -14.16 -2.47 -6.27
N ASN A 225 -14.91 -2.16 -7.32
CA ASN A 225 -14.38 -1.53 -8.53
C ASN A 225 -14.04 -0.05 -8.26
N ALA A 226 -12.78 0.32 -8.36
CA ALA A 226 -12.31 1.67 -8.04
C ALA A 226 -12.97 2.77 -8.89
N HIS A 227 -13.37 2.45 -10.13
CA HIS A 227 -13.87 3.40 -11.12
C HIS A 227 -15.39 3.44 -11.25
N GLY A 228 -16.10 2.51 -10.60
CA GLY A 228 -17.54 2.35 -10.77
C GLY A 228 -17.92 1.88 -12.19
N MET A 229 -17.03 1.15 -12.86
CA MET A 229 -17.28 0.52 -14.16
C MET A 229 -18.26 -0.64 -14.01
N LEU A 230 -18.94 -1.00 -15.08
CA LEU A 230 -19.70 -2.25 -15.16
C LEU A 230 -18.74 -3.43 -14.97
N ASN A 231 -19.17 -4.43 -14.21
CA ASN A 231 -18.40 -5.65 -14.00
C ASN A 231 -18.66 -6.68 -15.10
N GLY A 232 -17.75 -7.63 -15.32
CA GLY A 232 -17.95 -8.78 -16.20
C GLY A 232 -18.15 -8.42 -17.68
N GLN A 233 -17.70 -7.25 -18.11
CA GLN A 233 -17.83 -6.83 -19.50
C GLN A 233 -16.73 -7.44 -20.38
N PRO A 234 -16.92 -7.49 -21.71
CA PRO A 234 -15.86 -7.84 -22.65
C PRO A 234 -14.65 -6.92 -22.52
N GLN A 235 -13.46 -7.42 -22.85
CA GLN A 235 -12.21 -6.65 -22.76
C GLN A 235 -12.28 -5.32 -23.53
N SER A 236 -12.95 -5.29 -24.68
CA SER A 236 -13.13 -4.07 -25.48
C SER A 236 -13.79 -2.93 -24.71
N TYR A 237 -14.75 -3.22 -23.81
CA TYR A 237 -15.38 -2.21 -22.98
C TYR A 237 -14.36 -1.51 -22.05
N TYR A 238 -13.48 -2.28 -21.44
CA TYR A 238 -12.43 -1.73 -20.57
C TYR A 238 -11.33 -1.03 -21.36
N ASP A 239 -11.01 -1.53 -22.56
CA ASP A 239 -10.08 -0.88 -23.49
C ASP A 239 -10.59 0.49 -23.94
N ASP A 240 -11.89 0.61 -24.24
CA ASP A 240 -12.54 1.87 -24.61
C ASP A 240 -12.51 2.88 -23.47
N LEU A 241 -12.78 2.43 -22.24
CA LEU A 241 -12.69 3.29 -21.07
C LEU A 241 -11.25 3.77 -20.81
N ASP A 242 -10.25 2.90 -20.91
CA ASP A 242 -8.84 3.22 -20.70
C ASP A 242 -8.31 4.21 -21.74
N ASN A 243 -8.77 4.08 -22.99
CA ASN A 243 -8.40 4.99 -24.09
C ASN A 243 -9.24 6.29 -24.12
N GLY A 244 -10.41 6.29 -23.46
CA GLY A 244 -11.40 7.38 -23.46
C GLY A 244 -11.59 8.03 -22.09
N GLU A 245 -12.73 7.77 -21.45
CA GLU A 245 -13.20 8.45 -20.24
C GLU A 245 -12.21 8.35 -19.07
N LEU A 246 -11.56 7.21 -18.90
CA LEU A 246 -10.64 6.95 -17.80
C LEU A 246 -9.16 7.13 -18.18
N LYS A 247 -8.88 7.64 -19.37
CA LYS A 247 -7.50 7.96 -19.75
C LYS A 247 -6.89 8.98 -18.80
N ASN A 248 -5.76 8.62 -18.19
CA ASN A 248 -5.09 9.47 -17.21
C ASN A 248 -6.00 9.92 -16.04
N TYR A 249 -6.96 9.11 -15.64
CA TYR A 249 -7.93 9.42 -14.56
C TYR A 249 -7.26 9.97 -13.31
N ASN A 250 -6.07 9.48 -12.97
CA ASN A 250 -5.31 9.89 -11.79
C ASN A 250 -4.83 11.36 -11.83
N ARG A 251 -4.98 12.05 -12.95
CA ARG A 251 -4.69 13.48 -13.15
C ARG A 251 -5.92 14.29 -13.50
N SER A 252 -7.08 13.65 -13.68
CA SER A 252 -8.33 14.33 -14.04
C SER A 252 -8.82 15.21 -12.88
N GLY A 253 -9.05 16.50 -13.15
CA GLY A 253 -9.53 17.48 -12.18
C GLY A 253 -8.55 17.86 -11.06
N ILE A 254 -7.28 17.49 -11.18
CA ILE A 254 -6.23 17.58 -10.14
C ILE A 254 -6.04 18.99 -9.55
N GLY A 255 -6.35 20.05 -10.29
CA GLY A 255 -6.25 21.45 -9.85
C GLY A 255 -7.45 21.94 -9.02
N SER A 256 -8.47 21.11 -8.78
CA SER A 256 -9.69 21.47 -8.06
C SER A 256 -10.09 20.36 -7.11
N ARG A 257 -10.17 20.64 -5.80
CA ARG A 257 -10.60 19.65 -4.81
C ARG A 257 -12.01 19.12 -5.03
N ASN A 258 -12.88 19.85 -5.75
CA ASN A 258 -14.24 19.42 -6.05
C ASN A 258 -14.32 18.54 -7.31
N GLU A 259 -13.34 18.62 -8.19
CA GLU A 259 -13.30 17.95 -9.49
C GLU A 259 -12.28 16.80 -9.54
N TYR A 260 -11.33 16.77 -8.60
CA TYR A 260 -10.29 15.75 -8.60
C TYR A 260 -10.90 14.34 -8.57
N TYR A 261 -10.49 13.51 -9.49
CA TYR A 261 -11.00 12.16 -9.70
C TYR A 261 -11.05 11.33 -8.41
N PHE A 262 -10.06 11.46 -7.54
CA PHE A 262 -9.99 10.69 -6.29
C PHE A 262 -11.08 11.06 -5.29
N ARG A 263 -11.70 12.24 -5.41
CA ARG A 263 -12.90 12.56 -4.61
C ARG A 263 -14.00 11.53 -4.87
N GLY A 264 -14.33 11.28 -6.15
CA GLY A 264 -15.35 10.28 -6.52
C GLY A 264 -14.96 8.86 -6.09
N MET A 265 -13.69 8.51 -6.20
CA MET A 265 -13.17 7.21 -5.75
C MET A 265 -13.34 7.01 -4.24
N TYR A 266 -13.05 8.01 -3.43
CA TYR A 266 -13.22 7.94 -1.98
C TYR A 266 -14.69 7.97 -1.56
N LEU A 267 -15.56 8.66 -2.29
CA LEU A 267 -17.01 8.63 -2.05
C LEU A 267 -17.58 7.23 -2.30
N ARG A 268 -17.16 6.54 -3.38
CA ARG A 268 -17.55 5.14 -3.63
C ARG A 268 -17.08 4.20 -2.52
N LEU A 269 -15.86 4.42 -2.02
CA LEU A 269 -15.30 3.66 -0.91
C LEU A 269 -16.17 3.80 0.35
N MET A 270 -16.53 5.03 0.73
CA MET A 270 -17.39 5.30 1.89
C MET A 270 -18.81 4.75 1.70
N ARG A 271 -19.40 4.92 0.52
CA ARG A 271 -20.73 4.35 0.21
C ARG A 271 -20.76 2.83 0.34
N THR A 272 -19.71 2.16 -0.11
CA THR A 272 -19.59 0.70 0.04
C THR A 272 -19.48 0.30 1.52
N LEU A 273 -18.75 1.05 2.32
CA LEU A 273 -18.67 0.82 3.77
C LEU A 273 -20.03 1.05 4.45
N ASP A 274 -20.83 2.05 4.03
CA ASP A 274 -22.18 2.26 4.54
C ASP A 274 -23.10 1.09 4.22
N PHE A 275 -23.05 0.58 2.98
CA PHE A 275 -23.79 -0.60 2.58
C PHE A 275 -23.38 -1.83 3.41
N LEU A 276 -22.10 -2.09 3.56
CA LEU A 276 -21.60 -3.23 4.33
C LEU A 276 -21.97 -3.14 5.81
N ALA A 277 -21.87 -1.95 6.40
CA ALA A 277 -22.24 -1.72 7.80
C ALA A 277 -23.76 -1.77 8.06
N SER A 278 -24.59 -1.68 7.03
CA SER A 278 -26.04 -1.87 7.13
C SER A 278 -26.47 -3.33 7.09
N GLN A 279 -25.56 -4.27 6.77
CA GLN A 279 -25.90 -5.68 6.70
C GLN A 279 -26.18 -6.24 8.10
N PRO A 280 -27.29 -6.97 8.30
CA PRO A 280 -27.68 -7.45 9.63
C PRO A 280 -26.70 -8.47 10.23
N GLU A 281 -25.91 -9.14 9.41
CA GLU A 281 -24.91 -10.11 9.84
C GLU A 281 -23.62 -9.48 10.33
N TRP A 282 -23.38 -8.18 10.07
CA TRP A 282 -22.19 -7.50 10.58
C TRP A 282 -22.13 -7.50 12.10
N ASP A 283 -20.96 -7.82 12.66
CA ASP A 283 -20.77 -7.91 14.11
C ASP A 283 -20.73 -6.55 14.84
N GLY A 284 -20.79 -5.44 14.09
CA GLY A 284 -20.76 -4.08 14.62
C GLY A 284 -19.37 -3.60 15.07
N LYS A 285 -18.30 -4.37 14.80
CA LYS A 285 -16.97 -4.10 15.38
C LYS A 285 -15.83 -4.21 14.38
N ARG A 286 -15.79 -5.24 13.55
CA ARG A 286 -14.61 -5.58 12.75
C ARG A 286 -14.83 -5.20 11.30
N ILE A 287 -14.06 -4.20 10.84
CA ILE A 287 -13.95 -3.83 9.42
C ILE A 287 -12.46 -3.78 9.06
N ILE A 288 -12.08 -4.59 8.07
CA ILE A 288 -10.75 -4.58 7.47
C ILE A 288 -10.82 -4.18 6.00
N VAL A 289 -9.94 -3.26 5.58
CA VAL A 289 -9.79 -2.89 4.18
C VAL A 289 -8.45 -3.38 3.68
N ILE A 290 -8.44 -4.08 2.54
CA ILE A 290 -7.26 -4.76 2.01
C ILE A 290 -7.00 -4.29 0.59
N GLY A 291 -5.77 -3.88 0.28
CA GLY A 291 -5.40 -3.51 -1.08
C GLY A 291 -3.90 -3.39 -1.31
N GLU A 292 -3.54 -3.34 -2.58
CA GLU A 292 -2.16 -3.17 -3.05
C GLU A 292 -2.04 -1.92 -3.92
N SER A 293 -0.90 -1.23 -3.87
CA SER A 293 -0.61 -0.06 -4.68
C SER A 293 -1.68 1.04 -4.50
N GLN A 294 -2.41 1.44 -5.55
CA GLN A 294 -3.56 2.34 -5.43
C GLN A 294 -4.60 1.79 -4.44
N GLY A 295 -4.85 0.46 -4.44
CA GLY A 295 -5.71 -0.18 -3.46
C GLY A 295 -5.18 -0.04 -2.03
N GLY A 296 -3.86 -0.15 -1.84
CA GLY A 296 -3.22 0.13 -0.55
C GLY A 296 -3.47 1.56 -0.08
N GLY A 297 -3.36 2.54 -0.99
CA GLY A 297 -3.72 3.94 -0.71
C GLY A 297 -5.19 4.12 -0.39
N GLN A 298 -6.09 3.44 -1.12
CA GLN A 298 -7.53 3.44 -0.81
C GLN A 298 -7.82 2.83 0.57
N ALA A 299 -7.12 1.76 0.95
CA ALA A 299 -7.26 1.16 2.29
C ALA A 299 -6.83 2.14 3.39
N LEU A 300 -5.71 2.84 3.21
CA LEU A 300 -5.28 3.90 4.12
C LEU A 300 -6.27 5.07 4.17
N ALA A 301 -6.80 5.49 3.01
CA ALA A 301 -7.83 6.53 2.94
C ALA A 301 -9.11 6.13 3.68
N ALA A 302 -9.56 4.88 3.54
CA ALA A 302 -10.71 4.34 4.28
C ALA A 302 -10.51 4.47 5.79
N ALA A 303 -9.33 4.10 6.32
CA ALA A 303 -9.02 4.21 7.75
C ALA A 303 -8.98 5.66 8.25
N GLY A 304 -8.72 6.63 7.36
CA GLY A 304 -8.75 8.05 7.69
C GLY A 304 -10.14 8.67 7.60
N LEU A 305 -10.95 8.23 6.65
CA LEU A 305 -12.27 8.80 6.37
C LEU A 305 -13.39 8.15 7.20
N ASP A 306 -13.24 6.88 7.59
CA ASP A 306 -14.28 6.12 8.28
C ASP A 306 -13.75 5.50 9.58
N LYS A 307 -14.22 6.00 10.71
CA LYS A 307 -13.82 5.53 12.06
C LYS A 307 -14.27 4.10 12.37
N ARG A 308 -15.19 3.51 11.57
CA ARG A 308 -15.61 2.11 11.71
C ARG A 308 -14.53 1.13 11.23
N VAL A 309 -13.62 1.59 10.35
CA VAL A 309 -12.48 0.78 9.90
C VAL A 309 -11.51 0.56 11.05
N THR A 310 -11.32 -0.69 11.46
CA THR A 310 -10.50 -1.07 12.61
C THR A 310 -9.15 -1.66 12.24
N ALA A 311 -9.01 -2.13 10.99
CA ALA A 311 -7.73 -2.59 10.44
C ALA A 311 -7.61 -2.30 8.94
N VAL A 312 -6.39 -2.15 8.47
CA VAL A 312 -6.06 -2.13 7.04
C VAL A 312 -4.85 -3.00 6.75
N VAL A 313 -4.85 -3.63 5.57
CA VAL A 313 -3.66 -4.29 5.01
C VAL A 313 -3.33 -3.58 3.70
N ALA A 314 -2.27 -2.79 3.73
CA ALA A 314 -1.84 -1.94 2.64
C ALA A 314 -0.48 -2.40 2.11
N THR A 315 -0.47 -3.12 1.00
CA THR A 315 0.75 -3.61 0.35
C THR A 315 1.27 -2.53 -0.60
N VAL A 316 2.52 -2.12 -0.45
CA VAL A 316 3.20 -1.08 -1.25
C VAL A 316 2.29 0.12 -1.60
N PRO A 317 1.67 0.78 -0.58
CA PRO A 317 0.57 1.70 -0.80
C PRO A 317 1.00 2.94 -1.56
N ALA A 318 0.21 3.29 -2.58
CA ALA A 318 0.29 4.54 -3.33
C ALA A 318 -0.42 5.69 -2.58
N MET A 319 -0.48 6.87 -3.20
CA MET A 319 -1.21 8.04 -2.71
C MET A 319 -0.72 8.55 -1.34
N CYS A 320 0.55 8.31 -1.05
CA CYS A 320 1.20 8.69 0.19
C CYS A 320 2.15 9.87 -0.03
N ASP A 321 2.04 10.90 0.83
CA ASP A 321 2.96 12.04 0.90
C ASP A 321 3.39 12.59 -0.48
N TRP A 322 2.43 13.01 -1.26
CA TRP A 322 2.72 13.66 -2.55
C TRP A 322 3.58 14.91 -2.38
N GLY A 323 3.43 15.59 -1.24
CA GLY A 323 4.21 16.76 -0.87
C GLY A 323 5.71 16.48 -0.67
N GLY A 324 6.12 15.23 -0.54
CA GLY A 324 7.54 14.85 -0.48
C GLY A 324 8.36 15.43 -1.62
N THR A 325 7.77 15.56 -2.83
CA THR A 325 8.39 16.18 -4.01
C THR A 325 8.82 17.64 -3.76
N LEU A 326 8.10 18.35 -2.91
CA LEU A 326 8.37 19.77 -2.61
C LEU A 326 9.56 19.97 -1.66
N ILE A 327 10.00 18.92 -0.98
CA ILE A 327 11.07 18.94 0.02
C ILE A 327 12.20 17.98 -0.33
N GLY A 328 12.40 17.68 -1.63
CA GLY A 328 13.53 16.91 -2.14
C GLY A 328 13.43 15.40 -1.99
N ARG A 329 12.23 14.86 -1.71
CA ARG A 329 11.90 13.43 -1.78
C ARG A 329 10.99 13.18 -2.98
N GLN A 330 10.91 11.94 -3.44
CA GLN A 330 9.88 11.58 -4.42
C GLN A 330 8.54 11.37 -3.69
N GLY A 331 7.46 11.96 -4.20
CA GLY A 331 6.10 11.67 -3.75
C GLY A 331 5.61 10.30 -4.23
N GLY A 332 4.71 9.67 -3.48
CA GLY A 332 4.10 8.40 -3.88
C GLY A 332 3.28 8.53 -5.18
N TRP A 333 3.09 7.39 -5.89
CA TRP A 333 2.23 7.38 -7.08
C TRP A 333 0.86 8.05 -6.80
N PRO A 334 0.31 8.84 -7.73
CA PRO A 334 0.74 9.16 -9.10
C PRO A 334 1.76 10.31 -9.20
N ASN A 335 2.39 10.73 -8.10
CA ASN A 335 3.32 11.84 -8.01
C ASN A 335 2.81 13.13 -8.72
N PRO A 336 1.70 13.68 -8.23
CA PRO A 336 0.93 14.70 -8.97
C PRO A 336 1.65 16.04 -9.06
N PHE A 337 2.58 16.37 -8.17
CA PHE A 337 3.38 17.59 -8.25
C PHE A 337 4.33 17.64 -9.46
N ASN A 338 4.54 16.51 -10.14
CA ASN A 338 5.28 16.42 -11.40
C ASN A 338 4.37 16.50 -12.64
N SER A 339 3.13 16.98 -12.49
CA SER A 339 2.14 17.07 -13.59
C SER A 339 2.34 18.23 -14.55
N GLY A 340 3.17 19.21 -14.22
CA GLY A 340 3.32 20.45 -14.98
C GLY A 340 2.22 21.50 -14.70
N ILE A 341 1.26 21.19 -13.82
CA ILE A 341 0.23 22.13 -13.37
C ILE A 341 0.83 23.06 -12.31
N ASP A 342 0.31 24.30 -12.26
CA ASP A 342 0.69 25.30 -11.28
C ASP A 342 0.66 24.74 -9.84
N LYS A 343 1.75 24.97 -9.12
CA LYS A 343 1.97 24.43 -7.78
C LYS A 343 0.95 24.93 -6.76
N GLU A 344 0.52 26.18 -6.86
CA GLU A 344 -0.44 26.79 -5.92
C GLU A 344 -1.80 26.12 -6.06
N LYS A 345 -2.28 25.91 -7.31
CA LYS A 345 -3.51 25.15 -7.57
C LYS A 345 -3.42 23.72 -7.04
N LEU A 346 -2.27 23.05 -7.19
CA LEU A 346 -2.07 21.71 -6.65
C LEU A 346 -2.11 21.70 -5.12
N LEU A 347 -1.56 22.72 -4.46
CA LEU A 347 -1.60 22.86 -3.00
C LEU A 347 -3.00 23.14 -2.46
N GLU A 348 -3.88 23.76 -3.25
CA GLU A 348 -5.29 23.98 -2.89
C GLU A 348 -6.15 22.71 -3.01
N SER A 349 -5.71 21.71 -3.76
CA SER A 349 -6.47 20.49 -4.06
C SER A 349 -5.90 19.24 -3.40
N LEU A 350 -4.65 18.89 -3.71
CA LEU A 350 -4.06 17.60 -3.39
C LEU A 350 -4.00 17.24 -1.91
N PRO A 351 -3.73 18.16 -0.98
CA PRO A 351 -3.65 17.80 0.44
C PRO A 351 -4.93 17.20 1.01
N TYR A 352 -6.09 17.42 0.37
CA TYR A 352 -7.37 16.82 0.81
C TYR A 352 -7.47 15.33 0.51
N PHE A 353 -6.64 14.82 -0.41
CA PHE A 353 -6.69 13.43 -0.89
C PHE A 353 -5.44 12.62 -0.55
N ASP A 354 -4.40 13.29 -0.05
CA ASP A 354 -3.16 12.63 0.37
C ASP A 354 -3.40 11.82 1.66
N THR A 355 -3.04 10.54 1.61
CA THR A 355 -3.21 9.65 2.77
C THR A 355 -2.44 10.12 4.00
N ALA A 356 -1.35 10.89 3.82
CA ALA A 356 -0.61 11.50 4.92
C ALA A 356 -1.48 12.46 5.75
N HIS A 357 -2.47 13.11 5.15
CA HIS A 357 -3.41 13.99 5.84
C HIS A 357 -4.69 13.29 6.27
N LEU A 358 -5.14 12.30 5.49
CA LEU A 358 -6.31 11.48 5.82
C LEU A 358 -6.09 10.65 7.08
N LEU A 359 -4.91 10.06 7.25
CA LEU A 359 -4.57 9.19 8.38
C LEU A 359 -4.42 9.91 9.73
N LYS A 360 -4.39 11.25 9.73
CA LYS A 360 -4.30 12.00 10.99
C LYS A 360 -5.44 11.56 11.92
N ASP A 361 -5.06 11.12 13.11
CA ASP A 361 -5.97 10.65 14.15
C ASP A 361 -6.64 9.27 13.93
N SER A 362 -6.36 8.58 12.81
CA SER A 362 -6.82 7.20 12.61
C SER A 362 -6.31 6.28 13.71
N LYS A 363 -7.22 5.48 14.30
CA LYS A 363 -6.92 4.47 15.33
C LYS A 363 -6.88 3.05 14.77
N ALA A 364 -7.12 2.86 13.47
CA ALA A 364 -7.06 1.55 12.83
C ALA A 364 -5.66 0.92 12.97
N THR A 365 -5.61 -0.38 13.13
CA THR A 365 -4.35 -1.12 13.00
C THR A 365 -3.91 -1.09 11.54
N ILE A 366 -2.71 -0.56 11.28
CA ILE A 366 -2.14 -0.50 9.93
C ILE A 366 -1.12 -1.62 9.79
N VAL A 367 -1.42 -2.59 8.94
CA VAL A 367 -0.47 -3.59 8.46
C VAL A 367 -0.02 -3.16 7.08
N THR A 368 1.26 -2.92 6.90
CA THR A 368 1.78 -2.44 5.62
C THR A 368 3.07 -3.13 5.24
N GLU A 369 3.23 -3.35 3.95
CA GLU A 369 4.47 -3.81 3.34
C GLU A 369 5.08 -2.66 2.56
N ILE A 370 6.38 -2.43 2.77
CA ILE A 370 7.12 -1.30 2.19
C ILE A 370 8.36 -1.83 1.49
N GLY A 371 8.44 -1.66 0.18
CA GLY A 371 9.63 -1.97 -0.60
C GLY A 371 10.68 -0.85 -0.49
N PHE A 372 11.91 -1.18 -0.10
CA PHE A 372 12.94 -0.13 0.06
C PHE A 372 13.64 0.25 -1.24
N ILE A 373 13.38 -0.48 -2.33
CA ILE A 373 13.81 -0.10 -3.69
C ILE A 373 12.60 0.23 -4.58
N ASP A 374 11.41 0.44 -4.01
CA ASP A 374 10.20 0.82 -4.73
C ASP A 374 10.22 2.31 -5.10
N VAL A 375 10.47 2.61 -6.37
CA VAL A 375 10.47 3.98 -6.90
C VAL A 375 9.08 4.47 -7.32
N THR A 376 8.07 3.61 -7.31
CA THR A 376 6.66 3.97 -7.58
C THR A 376 5.96 4.45 -6.32
N CYS A 377 6.14 3.70 -5.22
CA CYS A 377 5.61 4.01 -3.90
C CYS A 377 6.78 4.09 -2.89
N PRO A 378 7.54 5.18 -2.89
CA PRO A 378 8.75 5.34 -2.09
C PRO A 378 8.54 5.08 -0.61
N SER A 379 9.48 4.37 0.03
CA SER A 379 9.40 4.11 1.47
C SER A 379 9.28 5.39 2.29
N THR A 380 9.95 6.47 1.88
CA THR A 380 9.88 7.79 2.54
C THR A 380 8.46 8.35 2.56
N SER A 381 7.71 8.22 1.47
CA SER A 381 6.33 8.71 1.39
C SER A 381 5.36 7.81 2.17
N VAL A 382 5.55 6.48 2.12
CA VAL A 382 4.70 5.56 2.89
C VAL A 382 4.90 5.77 4.39
N TYR A 383 6.15 5.85 4.87
CA TYR A 383 6.41 6.14 6.28
C TYR A 383 5.86 7.51 6.70
N ALA A 384 6.05 8.57 5.89
CA ALA A 384 5.51 9.88 6.19
C ALA A 384 3.98 9.86 6.39
N ALA A 385 3.27 9.07 5.58
CA ALA A 385 1.82 8.91 5.70
C ALA A 385 1.42 8.09 6.94
N ILE A 386 1.96 6.88 7.12
CA ILE A 386 1.54 6.01 8.23
C ILE A 386 1.95 6.55 9.61
N ASN A 387 3.01 7.37 9.67
CA ASN A 387 3.45 8.02 10.92
C ASN A 387 2.38 8.98 11.47
N MET A 388 1.47 9.48 10.64
CA MET A 388 0.38 10.37 11.06
C MET A 388 -0.74 9.63 11.82
N ALA A 389 -0.87 8.32 11.64
CA ALA A 389 -1.87 7.52 12.33
C ALA A 389 -1.50 7.29 13.80
N LYS A 390 -2.53 7.24 14.66
CA LYS A 390 -2.39 6.93 16.11
C LYS A 390 -2.48 5.43 16.41
N GLY A 391 -3.05 4.64 15.48
CA GLY A 391 -3.23 3.20 15.65
C GLY A 391 -1.92 2.41 15.64
N LYS A 392 -2.02 1.13 15.98
CA LYS A 392 -0.90 0.18 15.93
C LYS A 392 -0.39 0.05 14.49
N LYS A 393 0.90 -0.03 14.31
CA LYS A 393 1.57 -0.25 13.03
C LYS A 393 2.31 -1.58 13.05
N ILE A 394 2.08 -2.40 12.04
CA ILE A 394 2.81 -3.65 11.75
C ILE A 394 3.42 -3.42 10.37
N VAL A 395 4.71 -3.19 10.32
CA VAL A 395 5.42 -2.82 9.09
C VAL A 395 6.35 -3.94 8.67
N PHE A 396 6.17 -4.42 7.46
CA PHE A 396 7.07 -5.33 6.78
C PHE A 396 7.93 -4.51 5.81
N GLY A 397 9.11 -4.09 6.29
CA GLY A 397 10.12 -3.43 5.45
C GLY A 397 10.91 -4.47 4.67
N VAL A 398 11.02 -4.29 3.35
CA VAL A 398 11.66 -5.30 2.47
C VAL A 398 12.79 -4.65 1.67
N PRO A 399 14.06 -4.85 2.07
CA PRO A 399 15.22 -4.18 1.47
C PRO A 399 15.41 -4.43 -0.03
N TYR A 400 14.98 -5.58 -0.51
CA TYR A 400 15.17 -6.05 -1.88
C TYR A 400 13.90 -5.99 -2.74
N ARG A 401 12.81 -5.40 -2.24
CA ARG A 401 11.54 -5.27 -2.97
C ARG A 401 11.41 -3.92 -3.64
N GLY A 402 11.15 -3.95 -4.97
CA GLY A 402 10.60 -2.86 -5.75
C GLY A 402 9.08 -2.77 -5.61
N HIS A 403 8.39 -2.19 -6.59
CA HIS A 403 6.92 -2.17 -6.60
C HIS A 403 6.34 -3.58 -6.73
N HIS A 404 7.01 -4.42 -7.51
CA HIS A 404 6.75 -5.85 -7.62
C HIS A 404 7.88 -6.65 -6.96
N VAL A 405 7.67 -7.95 -6.72
CA VAL A 405 8.71 -8.85 -6.22
C VAL A 405 9.52 -9.37 -7.42
N ASP A 406 10.32 -8.48 -8.00
CA ASP A 406 11.02 -8.72 -9.28
C ASP A 406 12.28 -9.58 -9.11
N GLN A 407 12.87 -9.57 -7.92
CA GLN A 407 14.10 -10.31 -7.63
C GLN A 407 13.75 -11.74 -7.19
N LYS A 408 13.63 -12.66 -8.16
CA LYS A 408 13.20 -14.06 -7.98
C LYS A 408 13.93 -14.80 -6.85
N GLN A 409 15.21 -14.49 -6.63
CA GLN A 409 16.03 -15.10 -5.57
C GLN A 409 15.49 -14.81 -4.15
N TYR A 410 14.72 -13.74 -3.96
CA TYR A 410 14.14 -13.37 -2.66
C TYR A 410 12.67 -13.79 -2.51
N GLN A 411 12.08 -14.44 -3.51
CA GLN A 411 10.67 -14.83 -3.51
C GLN A 411 10.31 -15.72 -2.30
N LEU A 412 11.13 -16.71 -1.98
CA LEU A 412 10.88 -17.61 -0.84
C LEU A 412 11.00 -16.86 0.48
N THR A 413 12.02 -16.02 0.64
CA THR A 413 12.19 -15.20 1.84
C THR A 413 11.00 -14.29 2.03
N TRP A 414 10.54 -13.60 0.98
CA TRP A 414 9.37 -12.75 1.01
C TRP A 414 8.11 -13.53 1.40
N GLU A 415 7.91 -14.71 0.82
CA GLU A 415 6.75 -15.54 1.16
C GLU A 415 6.71 -15.88 2.65
N GLU A 416 7.83 -16.32 3.22
CA GLU A 416 7.91 -16.75 4.63
C GLU A 416 7.86 -15.56 5.61
N THR A 417 8.56 -14.47 5.31
CA THR A 417 8.75 -13.37 6.27
C THR A 417 7.71 -12.25 6.13
N VAL A 418 7.01 -12.19 5.01
CA VAL A 418 6.06 -11.10 4.71
C VAL A 418 4.67 -11.63 4.37
N ASN A 419 4.54 -12.43 3.29
CA ASN A 419 3.23 -12.81 2.77
C ASN A 419 2.44 -13.71 3.73
N LYS A 420 3.08 -14.77 4.25
CA LYS A 420 2.45 -15.64 5.25
C LYS A 420 2.05 -14.91 6.53
N PRO A 421 2.90 -14.07 7.18
CA PRO A 421 2.49 -13.27 8.35
C PRO A 421 1.36 -12.29 8.06
N LYS A 422 1.32 -11.63 6.88
CA LYS A 422 0.19 -10.79 6.46
C LYS A 422 -1.10 -11.60 6.36
N THR A 423 -1.04 -12.75 5.69
CA THR A 423 -2.19 -13.65 5.53
C THR A 423 -2.68 -14.19 6.87
N ALA A 424 -1.76 -14.54 7.76
CA ALA A 424 -2.10 -14.96 9.12
C ALA A 424 -2.82 -13.84 9.90
N PHE A 425 -2.34 -12.58 9.80
CA PHE A 425 -3.01 -11.45 10.41
C PHE A 425 -4.47 -11.31 9.91
N ILE A 426 -4.68 -11.39 8.59
CA ILE A 426 -6.03 -11.30 8.00
C ILE A 426 -6.90 -12.43 8.55
N THR A 427 -6.40 -13.67 8.51
CA THR A 427 -7.13 -14.85 8.99
C THR A 427 -7.50 -14.73 10.47
N ASP A 428 -6.57 -14.26 11.30
CA ASP A 428 -6.81 -14.09 12.74
C ASP A 428 -7.82 -12.96 13.04
N PHE A 429 -7.75 -11.85 12.27
CA PHE A 429 -8.73 -10.77 12.37
C PHE A 429 -10.16 -11.23 12.03
N LEU A 430 -10.30 -12.20 11.13
CA LEU A 430 -11.57 -12.74 10.66
C LEU A 430 -12.11 -13.93 11.52
N LYS A 431 -11.41 -14.34 12.57
CA LYS A 431 -11.88 -15.33 13.55
C LYS A 431 -12.79 -14.68 14.59
#